data_2a97e7db99f2af3f833a34db354b8d67
#
_entry.id   2a97e7db99f2af3f833a34db354b8d67
#
_cell.length_a   1.000
_cell.length_b   1.000
_cell.length_c   1.000
_cell.angle_alpha   90.00
_cell.angle_beta   90.00
_cell.angle_gamma   90.00
#
_symmetry.space_group_name_H-M   'P 1'
#
loop_
_entity.id
_entity.type
_entity.pdbx_description
1 polymer ?
#
loop_
_entity_poly.entity_id
_entity_poly.type
_entity_poly.pdbx_seq_one_letter_code
_entity_poly.pdbx_strand_id
1 'polypeptide(L)'
;AGASTNKDGGAISITGGASNVAVSGAVTVETAAGVAGSTDSGAMTIKTGATTATSASSSGSVSILSGDSKTDAGYVKVTSGSASNGRGGAIEMSVGKSGNGVGQGVTVTAGASANNDGGIISITGGASDVAATGAVSMQSANSIAGSKASGDVSIGSGTTTSSSTASSSGDLSLSSGASSHTAGSVSITSGSSSTKQGGA
;
A
#
# COMPACT_ATOMS: atom_id res chain seq x y z
N ALA A 1 -22.27 -19.19 12.09
CA ALA A 1 -23.42 -18.53 11.46
C ALA A 1 -24.05 -19.46 10.42
N GLY A 2 -25.37 -19.42 10.28
CA GLY A 2 -26.12 -20.29 9.37
C GLY A 2 -26.23 -19.70 7.95
N ALA A 3 -26.30 -20.58 6.95
CA ALA A 3 -26.67 -20.21 5.57
C ALA A 3 -28.18 -19.98 5.48
N SER A 4 -28.60 -19.14 4.53
CA SER A 4 -30.00 -18.91 4.21
C SER A 4 -30.20 -19.01 2.70
N THR A 5 -31.32 -19.57 2.27
CA THR A 5 -31.69 -19.71 0.84
C THR A 5 -32.51 -18.53 0.33
N ASN A 6 -33.19 -17.78 1.21
CA ASN A 6 -34.17 -16.76 0.81
C ASN A 6 -33.96 -15.38 1.53
N LYS A 7 -33.00 -15.29 2.43
CA LYS A 7 -32.69 -14.08 3.20
C LYS A 7 -31.18 -14.01 3.45
N ASP A 8 -30.74 -12.98 4.17
CA ASP A 8 -29.35 -12.84 4.56
C ASP A 8 -28.89 -14.01 5.44
N GLY A 9 -27.64 -14.41 5.28
CA GLY A 9 -27.01 -15.39 6.15
C GLY A 9 -26.73 -14.81 7.55
N GLY A 10 -26.47 -15.69 8.52
CA GLY A 10 -26.17 -15.26 9.90
C GLY A 10 -24.83 -14.54 10.03
N ALA A 11 -24.76 -13.52 10.86
CA ALA A 11 -23.52 -12.79 11.21
C ALA A 11 -22.75 -13.50 12.35
N ILE A 12 -21.44 -13.29 12.38
CA ILE A 12 -20.56 -13.58 13.52
C ILE A 12 -19.99 -12.25 14.00
N SER A 13 -20.08 -11.98 15.32
CA SER A 13 -19.45 -10.82 15.97
C SER A 13 -18.55 -11.30 17.10
N ILE A 14 -17.30 -10.84 17.12
CA ILE A 14 -16.32 -11.12 18.16
C ILE A 14 -15.85 -9.77 18.71
N THR A 15 -16.11 -9.51 20.01
CA THR A 15 -15.84 -8.21 20.62
C THR A 15 -15.13 -8.41 21.97
N GLY A 16 -14.05 -7.68 22.20
CA GLY A 16 -13.41 -7.59 23.51
C GLY A 16 -14.31 -6.84 24.52
N GLY A 17 -14.15 -7.12 25.81
CA GLY A 17 -14.96 -6.49 26.86
C GLY A 17 -14.67 -4.99 26.98
N ALA A 18 -15.70 -4.18 27.18
CA ALA A 18 -15.58 -2.75 27.47
C ALA A 18 -15.09 -2.48 28.90
N SER A 19 -14.42 -1.35 29.12
CA SER A 19 -14.05 -0.84 30.44
C SER A 19 -14.37 0.66 30.55
N ASN A 20 -14.88 1.08 31.69
CA ASN A 20 -15.17 2.49 31.98
C ASN A 20 -14.01 3.21 32.71
N VAL A 21 -13.05 2.46 33.22
CA VAL A 21 -12.00 3.00 34.13
C VAL A 21 -10.57 2.54 33.74
N ALA A 22 -10.45 1.63 32.79
CA ALA A 22 -9.17 1.07 32.35
C ALA A 22 -9.21 0.74 30.84
N VAL A 23 -8.18 0.07 30.33
CA VAL A 23 -8.13 -0.41 28.95
C VAL A 23 -9.19 -1.50 28.72
N SER A 24 -9.91 -1.45 27.61
CA SER A 24 -10.85 -2.51 27.21
C SER A 24 -10.12 -3.80 26.84
N GLY A 25 -10.84 -4.93 26.81
CA GLY A 25 -10.30 -6.25 26.49
C GLY A 25 -9.79 -6.33 25.04
N ALA A 26 -8.63 -6.96 24.85
CA ALA A 26 -8.09 -7.26 23.52
C ALA A 26 -8.80 -8.47 22.89
N VAL A 27 -8.78 -8.53 21.57
CA VAL A 27 -9.09 -9.73 20.77
C VAL A 27 -7.82 -10.14 20.03
N THR A 28 -7.36 -11.38 20.24
CA THR A 28 -6.20 -11.94 19.53
C THR A 28 -6.65 -13.13 18.70
N VAL A 29 -6.27 -13.15 17.43
CA VAL A 29 -6.49 -14.28 16.51
C VAL A 29 -5.14 -14.64 15.90
N GLU A 30 -4.62 -15.83 16.22
CA GLU A 30 -3.31 -16.29 15.79
C GLU A 30 -3.30 -17.78 15.44
N THR A 31 -2.35 -18.21 14.64
CA THR A 31 -2.04 -19.63 14.43
C THR A 31 -0.94 -20.04 15.39
N ALA A 32 -0.95 -21.29 15.84
CA ALA A 32 0.08 -21.79 16.76
C ALA A 32 1.47 -21.72 16.11
N ALA A 33 2.49 -21.48 16.96
CA ALA A 33 3.88 -21.56 16.55
C ALA A 33 4.27 -23.00 16.18
N GLY A 34 5.14 -23.16 15.19
CA GLY A 34 5.82 -24.42 14.96
C GLY A 34 6.73 -24.77 16.14
N VAL A 35 6.70 -26.02 16.59
CA VAL A 35 7.54 -26.53 17.69
C VAL A 35 8.69 -27.38 17.15
N ALA A 36 9.68 -27.68 17.98
CA ALA A 36 10.84 -28.52 17.61
C ALA A 36 10.37 -29.84 16.98
N GLY A 37 10.81 -30.11 15.75
CA GLY A 37 10.37 -31.25 14.93
C GLY A 37 9.23 -31.02 13.98
N SER A 38 8.55 -29.84 14.05
CA SER A 38 7.59 -29.34 13.06
C SER A 38 8.27 -28.33 12.14
N THR A 39 7.92 -28.32 10.87
CA THR A 39 8.56 -27.44 9.88
C THR A 39 7.90 -26.09 9.79
N ASP A 40 6.57 -25.99 9.86
CA ASP A 40 5.83 -24.78 9.54
C ASP A 40 4.71 -24.48 10.55
N SER A 41 4.34 -23.21 10.71
CA SER A 41 3.10 -22.78 11.37
C SER A 41 1.95 -22.76 10.36
N GLY A 42 0.71 -22.79 10.88
CA GLY A 42 -0.50 -22.69 10.03
C GLY A 42 -0.65 -21.32 9.36
N ALA A 43 -1.30 -21.28 8.21
CA ALA A 43 -1.68 -20.04 7.55
C ALA A 43 -2.96 -19.44 8.15
N MET A 44 -3.05 -18.12 8.20
CA MET A 44 -4.29 -17.38 8.47
C MET A 44 -4.78 -16.74 7.19
N THR A 45 -6.07 -16.92 6.85
CA THR A 45 -6.69 -16.32 5.67
C THR A 45 -7.92 -15.52 6.08
N ILE A 46 -7.95 -14.23 5.71
CA ILE A 46 -9.10 -13.33 5.88
C ILE A 46 -9.57 -12.91 4.50
N LYS A 47 -10.78 -13.32 4.12
CA LYS A 47 -11.35 -13.01 2.80
C LYS A 47 -12.88 -12.95 2.85
N THR A 48 -13.48 -12.21 1.93
CA THR A 48 -14.91 -12.27 1.65
C THR A 48 -15.23 -13.40 0.69
N GLY A 49 -16.47 -13.87 0.69
CA GLY A 49 -16.95 -14.88 -0.26
C GLY A 49 -16.94 -14.35 -1.69
N ALA A 50 -16.70 -15.26 -2.65
CA ALA A 50 -16.91 -14.99 -4.06
C ALA A 50 -18.40 -15.01 -4.40
N THR A 51 -18.83 -14.19 -5.38
CA THR A 51 -20.16 -14.30 -5.97
C THR A 51 -20.08 -14.96 -7.35
N THR A 52 -20.98 -15.89 -7.61
CA THR A 52 -21.12 -16.59 -8.90
C THR A 52 -22.42 -16.24 -9.62
N ALA A 53 -23.17 -15.27 -9.08
CA ALA A 53 -24.42 -14.84 -9.68
C ALA A 53 -24.19 -14.21 -11.07
N THR A 54 -25.07 -14.53 -12.02
CA THR A 54 -25.03 -13.98 -13.39
C THR A 54 -25.66 -12.60 -13.53
N SER A 55 -26.35 -12.12 -12.49
CA SER A 55 -26.91 -10.77 -12.38
C SER A 55 -25.95 -9.85 -11.63
N ALA A 56 -26.14 -8.53 -11.72
CA ALA A 56 -25.31 -7.52 -11.07
C ALA A 56 -25.24 -7.73 -9.55
N SER A 57 -24.22 -8.39 -9.08
CA SER A 57 -23.96 -8.65 -7.67
C SER A 57 -22.47 -8.50 -7.37
N SER A 58 -22.15 -7.99 -6.19
CA SER A 58 -20.79 -7.71 -5.74
C SER A 58 -20.40 -8.58 -4.55
N SER A 59 -19.13 -8.95 -4.44
CA SER A 59 -18.59 -9.54 -3.22
C SER A 59 -18.51 -8.48 -2.09
N GLY A 60 -18.44 -8.93 -0.84
CA GLY A 60 -18.23 -8.04 0.29
C GLY A 60 -16.85 -7.38 0.29
N SER A 61 -16.68 -6.36 1.15
CA SER A 61 -15.40 -5.70 1.40
C SER A 61 -14.71 -6.27 2.65
N VAL A 62 -13.39 -6.12 2.71
CA VAL A 62 -12.59 -6.28 3.94
C VAL A 62 -12.14 -4.89 4.37
N SER A 63 -12.42 -4.50 5.63
CA SER A 63 -12.01 -3.22 6.22
C SER A 63 -11.17 -3.45 7.46
N ILE A 64 -10.00 -2.83 7.54
CA ILE A 64 -9.08 -2.89 8.68
C ILE A 64 -8.80 -1.45 9.11
N LEU A 65 -9.30 -1.06 10.29
CA LEU A 65 -9.23 0.31 10.79
C LEU A 65 -8.81 0.32 12.27
N SER A 66 -8.09 1.36 12.67
CA SER A 66 -8.00 1.74 14.08
C SER A 66 -9.21 2.61 14.45
N GLY A 67 -9.58 2.63 15.73
CA GLY A 67 -10.68 3.48 16.22
C GLY A 67 -10.30 4.96 16.31
N ASP A 68 -11.32 5.82 16.24
CA ASP A 68 -11.17 7.26 16.46
C ASP A 68 -10.87 7.58 17.94
N SER A 69 -10.16 8.68 18.19
CA SER A 69 -9.85 9.17 19.52
C SER A 69 -9.93 10.70 19.58
N LYS A 70 -10.18 11.23 20.78
CA LYS A 70 -10.11 12.68 21.05
C LYS A 70 -8.68 13.20 21.26
N THR A 71 -7.74 12.30 21.53
CA THR A 71 -6.32 12.59 21.71
C THR A 71 -5.52 11.87 20.63
N ASP A 72 -4.85 10.79 20.96
CA ASP A 72 -4.04 10.02 20.02
C ASP A 72 -4.79 8.76 19.58
N ALA A 73 -5.02 8.61 18.29
CA ALA A 73 -5.61 7.40 17.72
C ALA A 73 -4.57 6.28 17.63
N GLY A 74 -5.05 5.03 17.64
CA GLY A 74 -4.21 3.86 17.36
C GLY A 74 -3.71 3.85 15.90
N TYR A 75 -2.73 3.02 15.62
CA TYR A 75 -2.21 2.80 14.27
C TYR A 75 -2.57 1.40 13.75
N VAL A 76 -2.62 1.26 12.44
CA VAL A 76 -2.64 -0.04 11.76
C VAL A 76 -1.22 -0.37 11.30
N LYS A 77 -0.67 -1.52 11.75
CA LYS A 77 0.68 -1.96 11.40
C LYS A 77 0.62 -3.25 10.59
N VAL A 78 1.28 -3.25 9.43
CA VAL A 78 1.46 -4.44 8.59
C VAL A 78 2.95 -4.70 8.43
N THR A 79 3.43 -5.85 8.92
CA THR A 79 4.84 -6.26 8.84
C THR A 79 4.94 -7.72 8.48
N SER A 80 5.91 -8.07 7.66
CA SER A 80 6.30 -9.46 7.40
C SER A 80 7.32 -9.94 8.43
N GLY A 81 7.44 -11.25 8.58
CA GLY A 81 8.43 -11.87 9.47
C GLY A 81 9.85 -11.76 8.93
N SER A 82 10.82 -11.75 9.85
CA SER A 82 12.24 -11.86 9.55
C SER A 82 12.70 -13.33 9.59
N ALA A 83 13.79 -13.64 8.89
CA ALA A 83 14.43 -14.94 8.93
C ALA A 83 15.93 -14.78 9.23
N SER A 84 16.47 -15.60 10.14
CA SER A 84 17.89 -15.54 10.52
C SER A 84 18.82 -16.17 9.47
N ASN A 85 18.36 -17.23 8.79
CA ASN A 85 19.17 -18.01 7.84
C ASN A 85 18.50 -18.16 6.46
N GLY A 86 17.52 -17.32 6.15
CA GLY A 86 16.75 -17.41 4.91
C GLY A 86 16.21 -16.07 4.48
N ARG A 87 15.21 -16.08 3.60
CA ARG A 87 14.53 -14.87 3.15
C ARG A 87 13.45 -14.46 4.14
N GLY A 88 13.40 -13.19 4.52
CA GLY A 88 12.25 -12.60 5.20
C GLY A 88 10.98 -12.69 4.34
N GLY A 89 9.83 -12.55 4.96
CA GLY A 89 8.55 -12.52 4.24
C GLY A 89 8.41 -11.26 3.37
N ALA A 90 7.58 -11.33 2.32
CA ALA A 90 7.20 -10.19 1.50
C ALA A 90 5.86 -9.61 1.97
N ILE A 91 5.61 -8.33 1.67
CA ILE A 91 4.28 -7.70 1.69
C ILE A 91 3.94 -7.37 0.25
N GLU A 92 2.82 -7.90 -0.25
CA GLU A 92 2.33 -7.66 -1.60
C GLU A 92 0.97 -6.96 -1.55
N MET A 93 0.83 -5.86 -2.30
CA MET A 93 -0.44 -5.18 -2.52
C MET A 93 -0.74 -5.14 -4.01
N SER A 94 -1.78 -5.84 -4.44
CA SER A 94 -2.19 -5.89 -5.85
C SER A 94 -3.69 -5.69 -5.98
N VAL A 95 -4.10 -5.07 -7.09
CA VAL A 95 -5.51 -4.87 -7.43
C VAL A 95 -5.90 -5.85 -8.53
N GLY A 96 -7.04 -6.51 -8.38
CA GLY A 96 -7.55 -7.47 -9.35
C GLY A 96 -7.85 -6.84 -10.71
N LYS A 97 -7.71 -7.65 -11.78
CA LYS A 97 -8.02 -7.24 -13.15
C LYS A 97 -9.53 -6.99 -13.31
N SER A 98 -9.89 -5.88 -13.96
CA SER A 98 -11.26 -5.66 -14.45
C SER A 98 -11.47 -6.34 -15.81
N GLY A 99 -12.59 -7.05 -15.98
CA GLY A 99 -12.96 -7.70 -17.25
C GLY A 99 -13.51 -6.71 -18.27
N ASN A 100 -14.53 -5.92 -17.90
CA ASN A 100 -15.26 -5.02 -18.80
C ASN A 100 -15.34 -3.57 -18.31
N GLY A 101 -14.69 -3.23 -17.22
CA GLY A 101 -14.71 -1.89 -16.64
C GLY A 101 -13.31 -1.28 -16.54
N VAL A 102 -13.25 -0.05 -16.06
CA VAL A 102 -11.98 0.61 -15.72
C VAL A 102 -11.33 -0.15 -14.56
N GLY A 103 -10.03 -0.39 -14.63
CA GLY A 103 -9.25 -0.94 -13.53
C GLY A 103 -9.35 -0.04 -12.30
N GLN A 104 -9.32 -0.64 -11.10
CA GLN A 104 -9.31 0.10 -9.85
C GLN A 104 -7.86 0.43 -9.43
N GLY A 105 -7.68 1.39 -8.54
CA GLY A 105 -6.37 1.87 -8.12
C GLY A 105 -5.98 1.48 -6.70
N VAL A 106 -4.71 1.68 -6.38
CA VAL A 106 -4.16 1.74 -5.02
C VAL A 106 -3.92 3.21 -4.70
N THR A 107 -4.48 3.71 -3.60
CA THR A 107 -4.27 5.08 -3.12
C THR A 107 -3.52 5.06 -1.80
N VAL A 108 -2.43 5.83 -1.72
CA VAL A 108 -1.66 6.03 -0.49
C VAL A 108 -1.65 7.53 -0.19
N THR A 109 -2.21 7.91 0.96
CA THR A 109 -2.32 9.32 1.37
C THR A 109 -1.88 9.45 2.82
N ALA A 110 -0.98 10.39 3.10
CA ALA A 110 -0.62 10.73 4.47
C ALA A 110 -1.69 11.62 5.13
N GLY A 111 -1.70 11.66 6.46
CA GLY A 111 -2.67 12.45 7.22
C GLY A 111 -2.50 13.96 7.03
N ALA A 112 -3.61 14.66 6.88
CA ALA A 112 -3.61 16.13 6.92
C ALA A 112 -3.58 16.64 8.38
N SER A 113 -3.04 17.84 8.58
CA SER A 113 -3.09 18.56 9.85
C SER A 113 -3.72 19.93 9.66
N ALA A 114 -4.51 20.36 10.64
CA ALA A 114 -5.11 21.71 10.65
C ALA A 114 -4.17 22.78 11.22
N ASN A 115 -3.26 22.41 12.13
CA ASN A 115 -2.47 23.36 12.93
C ASN A 115 -0.97 23.08 12.94
N ASN A 116 -0.52 21.99 12.34
CA ASN A 116 0.89 21.57 12.28
C ASN A 116 1.20 21.01 10.88
N ASP A 117 2.41 20.50 10.70
CA ASP A 117 2.82 19.85 9.45
C ASP A 117 1.98 18.62 9.16
N GLY A 118 1.71 18.36 7.89
CA GLY A 118 1.07 17.15 7.42
C GLY A 118 1.98 15.93 7.55
N GLY A 119 1.39 14.73 7.48
CA GLY A 119 2.14 13.47 7.52
C GLY A 119 3.02 13.25 6.28
N ILE A 120 4.04 12.41 6.42
CA ILE A 120 5.02 12.07 5.38
C ILE A 120 4.71 10.70 4.79
N ILE A 121 4.87 10.53 3.46
CA ILE A 121 5.00 9.24 2.80
C ILE A 121 6.48 9.02 2.50
N SER A 122 7.06 7.93 3.05
CA SER A 122 8.45 7.55 2.82
C SER A 122 8.54 6.19 2.13
N ILE A 123 9.27 6.13 1.01
CA ILE A 123 9.52 4.91 0.24
C ILE A 123 11.03 4.73 0.09
N THR A 124 11.57 3.66 0.66
CA THR A 124 13.01 3.41 0.70
C THR A 124 13.31 1.97 0.31
N GLY A 125 14.31 1.76 -0.52
CA GLY A 125 14.84 0.42 -0.82
C GLY A 125 15.58 -0.18 0.38
N GLY A 126 15.69 -1.51 0.44
CA GLY A 126 16.36 -2.21 1.53
C GLY A 126 17.87 -1.96 1.55
N ALA A 127 18.44 -1.83 2.75
CA ALA A 127 19.89 -1.76 2.94
C ALA A 127 20.55 -3.13 2.77
N SER A 128 21.85 -3.14 2.47
CA SER A 128 22.71 -4.32 2.45
C SER A 128 24.09 -3.97 3.00
N ASP A 129 24.64 -4.83 3.82
CA ASP A 129 25.99 -4.66 4.39
C ASP A 129 27.09 -5.24 3.47
N VAL A 130 26.74 -6.16 2.56
CA VAL A 130 27.73 -6.93 1.78
C VAL A 130 27.44 -6.99 0.27
N ALA A 131 26.34 -6.44 -0.18
CA ALA A 131 25.90 -6.45 -1.58
C ALA A 131 25.23 -5.15 -1.96
N ALA A 132 24.71 -5.06 -3.18
CA ALA A 132 23.93 -3.90 -3.62
C ALA A 132 22.64 -3.75 -2.79
N THR A 133 22.26 -2.53 -2.49
CA THR A 133 20.99 -2.19 -1.83
C THR A 133 19.81 -2.39 -2.77
N GLY A 134 18.60 -2.50 -2.23
CA GLY A 134 17.37 -2.62 -3.01
C GLY A 134 17.04 -1.36 -3.79
N ALA A 135 16.54 -1.51 -5.02
CA ALA A 135 16.07 -0.42 -5.85
C ALA A 135 14.63 -0.02 -5.50
N VAL A 136 14.29 1.24 -5.76
CA VAL A 136 12.89 1.73 -5.84
C VAL A 136 12.59 1.99 -7.31
N SER A 137 11.52 1.38 -7.85
CA SER A 137 11.10 1.55 -9.24
C SER A 137 9.66 2.05 -9.31
N MET A 138 9.43 3.14 -10.06
CA MET A 138 8.11 3.71 -10.33
C MET A 138 7.95 3.87 -11.85
N GLN A 139 6.97 3.19 -12.43
CA GLN A 139 6.72 3.24 -13.88
C GLN A 139 5.24 3.00 -14.18
N SER A 140 4.75 3.57 -15.27
CA SER A 140 3.48 3.18 -15.86
C SER A 140 3.62 1.87 -16.63
N ALA A 141 2.53 1.10 -16.75
CA ALA A 141 2.55 -0.14 -17.50
C ALA A 141 2.68 0.11 -19.02
N ASN A 142 3.27 -0.85 -19.72
CA ASN A 142 3.33 -0.82 -21.18
C ASN A 142 1.94 -1.02 -21.80
N SER A 143 1.64 -0.32 -22.88
CA SER A 143 0.51 -0.64 -23.74
C SER A 143 0.81 -1.89 -24.57
N ILE A 144 -0.01 -2.93 -24.47
CA ILE A 144 0.26 -4.26 -25.04
C ILE A 144 -0.45 -4.47 -26.37
N ALA A 145 -1.57 -3.79 -26.64
CA ALA A 145 -2.36 -4.02 -27.86
C ALA A 145 -3.13 -2.78 -28.32
N GLY A 146 -3.15 -2.59 -29.62
CA GLY A 146 -3.98 -1.57 -30.27
C GLY A 146 -3.41 -0.14 -30.18
N SER A 147 -4.21 0.83 -30.56
CA SER A 147 -3.83 2.25 -30.68
C SER A 147 -3.97 3.02 -29.35
N LYS A 148 -3.65 2.43 -28.23
CA LYS A 148 -3.78 3.08 -26.90
C LYS A 148 -2.42 3.51 -26.37
N ALA A 149 -2.38 4.69 -25.76
CA ALA A 149 -1.19 5.18 -25.06
C ALA A 149 -0.96 4.42 -23.73
N SER A 150 0.27 4.40 -23.26
CA SER A 150 0.58 4.07 -21.86
C SER A 150 0.11 5.18 -20.94
N GLY A 151 -0.01 4.89 -19.63
CA GLY A 151 -0.32 5.90 -18.62
C GLY A 151 0.86 6.83 -18.36
N ASP A 152 0.58 7.99 -17.77
CA ASP A 152 1.59 8.96 -17.36
C ASP A 152 2.17 8.63 -15.98
N VAL A 153 3.39 9.09 -15.72
CA VAL A 153 3.98 9.22 -14.39
C VAL A 153 4.17 10.70 -14.11
N SER A 154 3.52 11.22 -13.06
CA SER A 154 3.61 12.63 -12.67
C SER A 154 4.25 12.76 -11.29
N ILE A 155 5.30 13.57 -11.19
CA ILE A 155 6.01 13.84 -9.94
C ILE A 155 6.13 15.36 -9.81
N GLY A 156 5.59 15.93 -8.73
CA GLY A 156 5.62 17.38 -8.50
C GLY A 156 5.40 17.73 -7.04
N SER A 157 5.85 18.90 -6.64
CA SER A 157 5.47 19.51 -5.37
C SER A 157 4.05 20.08 -5.43
N GLY A 158 3.40 20.20 -4.28
CA GLY A 158 2.09 20.84 -4.17
C GLY A 158 2.14 22.34 -4.41
N THR A 159 1.00 22.91 -4.80
CA THR A 159 0.82 24.35 -4.93
C THR A 159 0.38 24.98 -3.61
N THR A 160 0.77 26.23 -3.34
CA THR A 160 0.20 27.03 -2.27
C THR A 160 -0.81 28.04 -2.83
N THR A 161 -1.95 28.18 -2.18
CA THR A 161 -2.98 29.18 -2.50
C THR A 161 -3.02 30.31 -1.46
N SER A 162 -2.16 30.25 -0.45
CA SER A 162 -2.07 31.28 0.59
C SER A 162 -1.52 32.59 0.02
N SER A 163 -2.17 33.70 0.33
CA SER A 163 -1.71 35.05 -0.02
C SER A 163 -0.68 35.61 0.98
N SER A 164 -0.26 34.85 1.98
CA SER A 164 0.76 35.27 2.94
C SER A 164 2.13 35.37 2.26
N THR A 165 2.86 36.43 2.50
CA THR A 165 4.22 36.66 1.96
C THR A 165 5.26 35.66 2.47
N ALA A 166 4.94 34.86 3.51
CA ALA A 166 5.78 33.80 4.06
C ALA A 166 5.43 32.40 3.50
N SER A 167 4.50 32.28 2.54
CA SER A 167 4.06 31.00 2.00
C SER A 167 4.78 30.71 0.69
N SER A 168 5.40 29.53 0.60
CA SER A 168 6.01 29.02 -0.64
C SER A 168 5.57 27.58 -0.90
N SER A 169 5.58 27.15 -2.16
CA SER A 169 5.47 25.73 -2.51
C SER A 169 6.72 24.96 -2.11
N GLY A 170 6.61 23.65 -1.94
CA GLY A 170 7.77 22.80 -1.71
C GLY A 170 8.66 22.64 -2.94
N ASP A 171 9.89 22.21 -2.74
CA ASP A 171 10.86 21.93 -3.81
C ASP A 171 10.70 20.50 -4.35
N LEU A 172 11.08 20.28 -5.60
CA LEU A 172 11.34 18.97 -6.19
C LEU A 172 12.86 18.84 -6.37
N SER A 173 13.48 17.89 -5.64
CA SER A 173 14.93 17.64 -5.72
C SER A 173 15.18 16.22 -6.23
N LEU A 174 15.99 16.10 -7.31
CA LEU A 174 16.49 14.85 -7.85
C LEU A 174 18.01 14.86 -7.78
N SER A 175 18.60 13.90 -7.06
CA SER A 175 20.06 13.82 -6.91
C SER A 175 20.51 12.36 -6.87
N SER A 176 21.71 12.09 -7.35
CA SER A 176 22.42 10.83 -7.07
C SER A 176 23.14 10.95 -5.73
N GLY A 177 23.33 9.79 -5.06
CA GLY A 177 24.07 9.73 -3.80
C GLY A 177 25.56 10.00 -3.98
N ALA A 178 26.19 10.56 -2.94
CA ALA A 178 27.64 10.72 -2.89
C ALA A 178 28.34 9.36 -2.70
N SER A 179 29.57 9.24 -3.20
CA SER A 179 30.43 8.05 -3.04
C SER A 179 31.87 8.47 -2.84
N SER A 180 32.62 7.69 -2.09
CA SER A 180 34.08 7.85 -1.96
C SER A 180 34.86 7.36 -3.17
N HIS A 181 34.23 6.61 -4.10
CA HIS A 181 34.86 6.10 -5.33
C HIS A 181 34.17 6.66 -6.56
N THR A 182 33.04 6.05 -6.98
CA THR A 182 32.29 6.48 -8.15
C THR A 182 30.82 6.73 -7.76
N ALA A 183 30.36 7.96 -7.91
CA ALA A 183 28.97 8.33 -7.66
C ALA A 183 28.08 7.88 -8.84
N GLY A 184 26.79 7.64 -8.54
CA GLY A 184 25.78 7.40 -9.57
C GLY A 184 25.49 8.66 -10.40
N SER A 185 24.79 8.50 -11.51
CA SER A 185 24.34 9.60 -12.37
C SER A 185 22.83 9.85 -12.21
N VAL A 186 22.37 11.06 -12.51
CA VAL A 186 20.98 11.37 -12.83
C VAL A 186 20.86 11.45 -14.34
N SER A 187 19.95 10.66 -14.94
CA SER A 187 19.69 10.66 -16.38
C SER A 187 18.23 10.94 -16.67
N ILE A 188 17.95 11.94 -17.47
CA ILE A 188 16.61 12.30 -17.94
C ILE A 188 16.62 12.24 -19.44
N THR A 189 15.85 11.33 -20.04
CA THR A 189 15.82 11.12 -21.49
C THR A 189 14.40 11.12 -22.02
N SER A 190 14.18 11.75 -23.15
CA SER A 190 12.92 11.66 -23.88
C SER A 190 12.84 10.36 -24.69
N GLY A 191 11.63 9.85 -24.91
CA GLY A 191 11.38 8.67 -25.73
C GLY A 191 11.60 8.92 -27.21
N SER A 192 12.10 7.92 -27.93
CA SER A 192 12.21 7.93 -29.40
C SER A 192 10.92 7.46 -30.06
N SER A 193 10.66 7.91 -31.28
CA SER A 193 9.59 7.41 -32.14
C SER A 193 10.17 6.92 -33.44
N SER A 194 9.70 5.77 -33.95
CA SER A 194 10.12 5.21 -35.22
C SER A 194 9.36 5.80 -36.43
N THR A 195 8.21 6.44 -36.20
CA THR A 195 7.33 6.88 -37.29
C THR A 195 6.93 8.37 -37.22
N LYS A 196 7.15 9.01 -36.08
CA LYS A 196 6.85 10.43 -35.87
C LYS A 196 7.94 11.06 -35.02
N GLN A 197 7.80 12.37 -34.71
CA GLN A 197 8.71 13.05 -33.81
C GLN A 197 8.70 12.40 -32.43
N GLY A 198 9.89 12.15 -31.85
CA GLY A 198 10.06 11.74 -30.47
C GLY A 198 9.65 12.85 -29.50
N GLY A 199 9.66 12.53 -28.19
CA GLY A 199 9.43 13.54 -27.15
C GLY A 199 10.50 14.62 -27.14
N ALA A 200 10.13 15.83 -26.79
CA ALA A 200 11.03 16.96 -26.58
C ALA A 200 11.46 17.06 -25.10
#